data_d3fc8b199ca2da3e32f85595df641586
#
_entry.id   d3fc8b199ca2da3e32f85595df641586
#
_cell.length_a   1.000
_cell.length_b   1.000
_cell.length_c   1.000
_cell.angle_alpha   90.00
_cell.angle_beta   90.00
_cell.angle_gamma   90.00
#
_symmetry.space_group_name_H-M   'P 1'
#
loop_
_entity.id
_entity.type
_entity.pdbx_description
1 polymer ?
#
loop_
_entity_poly.entity_id
_entity_poly.type
_entity_poly.pdbx_seq_one_letter_code
_entity_poly.pdbx_strand_id
1 'polypeptide(L)'
;SATLRPCPEESVNFDTTQNLYIEGDNLDVLKCLKETYLHKVKMIYIDPPYNTGNDFVYEDDFAESAAEYLANSGQFDEQGNRLVTEDGVIFISIDDNEVENLKKVCNEIFGEQNFVGNIIWQSRTSISNDDEISTNHNHTIIFSKNREKLSFGGDDIDESDYSNPDNDPRGPWKLVPIDANHVGGDTNYPIRNPKTGVDYYPPNGRIWCYNKSTLDSLMKDNRIKFGLTDDSSPKRKLFLNERKAKGDFKTPSSILLDAGTTKTGTTEIMALFDNHKVFDYPKPTSLLTRLMQYGYVNNNDIVLDFFSGSGTTAHAFWKYEIIKEISAKFILVQLPEDLDKSLLSASTDAKKNIRNAIDLLDKIGKPHLLTEIAKERIRRAGAKVKEENPDKAQNLDTGFRVLKLDSSNMKDVFYSPKETSQLELFTLVDNVKDDRTSKDLLFQVMLELGATLDSKIEESKVDGKTIYNVADGYLVACFDQKVTDEVVTAIAKMQPTYAVLRDTGMADDATATNFEQIFKTYAPNTTTKIL
;
A
#
# COMPACT_ATOMS: atom_id res chain seq x y z
N SER A 1 5.51 -10.35 23.76
CA SER A 1 5.80 -9.88 22.38
C SER A 1 5.01 -10.69 21.37
N ALA A 2 4.63 -10.06 20.28
CA ALA A 2 3.90 -10.68 19.17
C ALA A 2 4.84 -11.00 17.99
N THR A 3 4.42 -11.91 17.12
CA THR A 3 5.11 -12.24 15.88
C THR A 3 4.10 -12.53 14.77
N LEU A 4 4.59 -12.64 13.54
CA LEU A 4 3.78 -13.00 12.37
C LEU A 4 4.18 -14.39 11.89
N ARG A 5 3.21 -15.30 11.90
CA ARG A 5 3.41 -16.69 11.47
C ARG A 5 3.00 -16.87 10.02
N PRO A 6 3.83 -17.43 9.16
CA PRO A 6 3.46 -17.74 7.78
C PRO A 6 2.44 -18.88 7.73
N CYS A 7 1.49 -18.76 6.79
CA CYS A 7 0.44 -19.73 6.53
C CYS A 7 0.45 -20.12 5.04
N PRO A 8 1.41 -20.96 4.60
CA PRO A 8 1.55 -21.33 3.18
C PRO A 8 0.31 -21.99 2.58
N GLU A 9 -0.43 -22.76 3.37
CA GLU A 9 -1.62 -23.49 2.94
C GLU A 9 -2.81 -22.57 2.58
N GLU A 10 -2.84 -21.36 3.12
CA GLU A 10 -3.86 -20.35 2.77
C GLU A 10 -3.36 -19.33 1.75
N SER A 11 -2.08 -19.36 1.46
CA SER A 11 -1.40 -18.46 0.53
C SER A 11 -1.61 -18.87 -0.94
N VAL A 12 -1.41 -17.92 -1.84
CA VAL A 12 -1.35 -18.16 -3.29
C VAL A 12 0.06 -17.85 -3.76
N ASN A 13 0.74 -18.81 -4.38
CA ASN A 13 2.13 -18.68 -4.84
C ASN A 13 3.08 -18.20 -3.73
N PHE A 14 3.04 -18.85 -2.59
CA PHE A 14 3.78 -18.45 -1.39
C PHE A 14 5.27 -18.19 -1.66
N ASP A 15 5.92 -19.03 -2.46
CA ASP A 15 7.37 -18.97 -2.70
C ASP A 15 7.78 -17.82 -3.63
N THR A 16 6.89 -17.33 -4.48
CA THR A 16 7.20 -16.37 -5.54
C THR A 16 6.54 -15.01 -5.39
N THR A 17 5.41 -14.94 -4.67
CA THR A 17 4.67 -13.68 -4.50
C THR A 17 5.40 -12.69 -3.62
N GLN A 18 5.24 -11.42 -3.92
CA GLN A 18 5.73 -10.29 -3.13
C GLN A 18 4.61 -9.55 -2.37
N ASN A 19 3.38 -10.00 -2.50
CA ASN A 19 2.23 -9.41 -1.81
C ASN A 19 1.98 -10.12 -0.47
N LEU A 20 1.51 -9.37 0.51
CA LEU A 20 1.24 -9.87 1.86
C LEU A 20 -0.22 -9.63 2.25
N TYR A 21 -0.82 -10.63 2.87
CA TYR A 21 -2.08 -10.51 3.60
C TYR A 21 -1.87 -10.94 5.05
N ILE A 22 -2.08 -10.04 5.98
CA ILE A 22 -1.78 -10.25 7.40
C ILE A 22 -3.08 -10.23 8.19
N GLU A 23 -3.35 -11.33 8.86
CA GLU A 23 -4.53 -11.53 9.70
C GLU A 23 -4.16 -11.26 11.17
N GLY A 24 -4.79 -10.26 11.77
CA GLY A 24 -4.54 -9.89 13.16
C GLY A 24 -5.04 -8.49 13.50
N ASP A 25 -4.91 -8.13 14.77
CA ASP A 25 -5.14 -6.77 15.23
C ASP A 25 -4.20 -5.80 14.51
N ASN A 26 -4.77 -4.73 13.99
CA ASN A 26 -4.05 -3.80 13.10
C ASN A 26 -2.87 -3.13 13.84
N LEU A 27 -3.09 -2.66 15.07
CA LEU A 27 -2.06 -1.99 15.86
C LEU A 27 -0.88 -2.92 16.15
N ASP A 28 -1.17 -4.13 16.57
CA ASP A 28 -0.14 -5.11 16.91
C ASP A 28 0.62 -5.59 15.67
N VAL A 29 -0.07 -5.73 14.53
CA VAL A 29 0.57 -6.01 13.24
C VAL A 29 1.49 -4.86 12.84
N LEU A 30 1.03 -3.62 12.90
CA LEU A 30 1.86 -2.45 12.56
C LEU A 30 3.09 -2.32 13.46
N LYS A 31 2.98 -2.66 14.75
CA LYS A 31 4.14 -2.75 15.65
C LYS A 31 5.16 -3.81 15.19
N CYS A 32 4.69 -4.96 14.70
CA CYS A 32 5.57 -5.98 14.14
C CYS A 32 6.28 -5.50 12.85
N LEU A 33 5.61 -4.70 12.02
CA LEU A 33 6.15 -4.22 10.75
C LEU A 33 7.09 -3.01 10.90
N LYS A 34 7.00 -2.27 12.01
CA LYS A 34 7.60 -0.95 12.20
C LYS A 34 9.08 -0.89 11.81
N GLU A 35 9.89 -1.77 12.36
CA GLU A 35 11.35 -1.73 12.16
C GLU A 35 11.73 -2.11 10.73
N THR A 36 11.10 -3.14 10.20
CA THR A 36 11.44 -3.71 8.89
C THR A 36 10.96 -2.83 7.73
N TYR A 37 9.80 -2.17 7.89
CA TYR A 37 9.16 -1.38 6.83
C TYR A 37 9.28 0.13 7.03
N LEU A 38 10.13 0.58 7.93
CA LEU A 38 10.38 2.00 8.16
C LEU A 38 10.80 2.70 6.86
N HIS A 39 10.08 3.76 6.49
CA HIS A 39 10.29 4.54 5.26
C HIS A 39 10.20 3.76 3.94
N LYS A 40 9.46 2.65 3.90
CA LYS A 40 9.34 1.81 2.71
C LYS A 40 7.98 1.85 2.03
N VAL A 41 6.96 2.38 2.67
CA VAL A 41 5.59 2.42 2.17
C VAL A 41 5.36 3.70 1.37
N LYS A 42 5.05 3.59 0.09
CA LYS A 42 4.76 4.73 -0.78
C LYS A 42 3.38 5.32 -0.53
N MET A 43 2.39 4.46 -0.37
CA MET A 43 1.00 4.86 -0.19
C MET A 43 0.34 4.03 0.90
N ILE A 44 -0.31 4.71 1.83
CA ILE A 44 -1.29 4.11 2.73
C ILE A 44 -2.68 4.49 2.25
N TYR A 45 -3.57 3.51 2.12
CA TYR A 45 -5.00 3.70 2.00
C TYR A 45 -5.70 3.00 3.14
N ILE A 46 -6.59 3.67 3.83
CA ILE A 46 -7.45 3.07 4.85
C ILE A 46 -8.89 3.54 4.72
N ASP A 47 -9.80 2.63 5.02
CA ASP A 47 -11.23 2.87 5.13
C ASP A 47 -11.68 2.40 6.52
N PRO A 48 -11.39 3.18 7.56
CA PRO A 48 -11.69 2.80 8.93
C PRO A 48 -13.21 2.80 9.16
N PRO A 49 -13.71 2.09 10.18
CA PRO A 49 -15.11 2.15 10.56
C PRO A 49 -15.55 3.60 10.82
N TYR A 50 -16.71 3.99 10.29
CA TYR A 50 -17.29 5.29 10.54
C TYR A 50 -18.08 5.25 11.86
N ASN A 51 -17.90 6.24 12.73
CA ASN A 51 -18.57 6.31 14.02
C ASN A 51 -20.06 6.69 13.85
N THR A 52 -20.84 5.80 13.27
CA THR A 52 -22.28 6.00 13.00
C THR A 52 -23.19 5.49 14.13
N GLY A 53 -22.62 4.99 15.23
CA GLY A 53 -23.35 4.34 16.33
C GLY A 53 -23.85 2.93 16.02
N ASN A 54 -23.58 2.43 14.81
CA ASN A 54 -23.95 1.10 14.32
C ASN A 54 -22.76 0.26 13.88
N ASP A 55 -21.55 0.73 14.13
CA ASP A 55 -20.32 0.05 13.73
C ASP A 55 -19.98 -1.05 14.74
N PHE A 56 -20.05 -2.30 14.28
CA PHE A 56 -20.24 -3.51 15.09
C PHE A 56 -18.96 -4.16 15.61
N VAL A 57 -17.76 -3.61 15.37
CA VAL A 57 -16.55 -4.39 15.50
C VAL A 57 -15.61 -3.92 16.60
N TYR A 58 -15.66 -2.66 16.93
CA TYR A 58 -14.80 -2.07 17.95
C TYR A 58 -15.66 -1.58 19.11
N GLU A 59 -15.48 -2.16 20.27
CA GLU A 59 -16.25 -1.85 21.51
C GLU A 59 -15.95 -0.46 22.08
N ASP A 60 -15.00 0.29 21.51
CA ASP A 60 -14.53 1.56 22.03
C ASP A 60 -14.87 2.76 21.12
N ASP A 61 -15.01 3.94 21.74
CA ASP A 61 -15.29 5.22 21.08
C ASP A 61 -14.25 5.51 19.98
N PHE A 62 -14.67 5.38 18.73
CA PHE A 62 -13.81 5.42 17.56
C PHE A 62 -13.05 6.75 17.38
N ALA A 63 -13.59 7.87 17.84
CA ALA A 63 -12.93 9.18 17.74
C ALA A 63 -11.66 9.24 18.61
N GLU A 64 -11.69 8.68 19.81
CA GLU A 64 -10.49 8.48 20.63
C GLU A 64 -9.58 7.40 20.02
N SER A 65 -10.15 6.31 19.53
CA SER A 65 -9.39 5.19 19.01
C SER A 65 -8.70 5.48 17.68
N ALA A 66 -9.24 6.29 16.76
CA ALA A 66 -8.56 6.63 15.51
C ALA A 66 -7.33 7.51 15.72
N ALA A 67 -7.43 8.49 16.62
CA ALA A 67 -6.29 9.33 17.00
C ALA A 67 -5.23 8.53 17.74
N GLU A 68 -5.67 7.80 18.75
CA GLU A 68 -4.83 6.92 19.54
C GLU A 68 -4.29 5.79 18.68
N TYR A 69 -5.09 5.27 17.77
CA TYR A 69 -4.71 4.26 16.80
C TYR A 69 -3.63 4.76 15.83
N LEU A 70 -3.81 5.93 15.24
CA LEU A 70 -2.81 6.53 14.36
C LEU A 70 -1.54 6.95 15.12
N ALA A 71 -1.67 7.46 16.35
CA ALA A 71 -0.55 7.80 17.21
C ALA A 71 0.19 6.55 17.73
N ASN A 72 -0.55 5.51 18.10
CA ASN A 72 -0.03 4.28 18.68
C ASN A 72 0.28 3.19 17.64
N SER A 73 -0.15 3.35 16.39
CA SER A 73 0.00 2.35 15.31
C SER A 73 1.44 2.05 14.90
N GLY A 74 2.42 2.68 15.54
CA GLY A 74 3.83 2.53 15.17
C GLY A 74 4.19 3.19 13.84
N GLN A 75 3.30 3.98 13.24
CA GLN A 75 3.65 4.80 12.07
C GLN A 75 4.67 5.88 12.43
N PHE A 76 4.79 6.19 13.71
CA PHE A 76 5.77 7.11 14.27
C PHE A 76 6.57 6.38 15.34
N ASP A 77 7.88 6.45 15.28
CA ASP A 77 8.75 6.13 16.40
C ASP A 77 8.89 7.33 17.35
N GLU A 78 9.62 7.17 18.43
CA GLU A 78 9.90 8.24 19.41
C GLU A 78 10.59 9.47 18.80
N GLN A 79 11.16 9.32 17.60
CA GLN A 79 11.85 10.37 16.84
C GLN A 79 11.00 10.93 15.70
N GLY A 80 9.74 10.51 15.57
CA GLY A 80 8.83 10.92 14.50
C GLY A 80 9.05 10.23 13.16
N ASN A 81 9.78 9.12 13.14
CA ASN A 81 9.91 8.29 11.94
C ASN A 81 8.58 7.62 11.59
N ARG A 82 8.31 7.43 10.30
CA ARG A 82 7.05 6.92 9.75
C ARG A 82 7.32 5.77 8.78
N LEU A 83 6.36 4.86 8.63
CA LEU A 83 6.41 3.81 7.61
C LEU A 83 6.48 4.39 6.19
N VAL A 84 5.86 5.55 5.97
CA VAL A 84 5.74 6.19 4.66
C VAL A 84 7.09 6.76 4.20
N THR A 85 7.40 6.58 2.91
CA THR A 85 8.56 7.19 2.25
C THR A 85 8.48 8.72 2.27
N GLU A 86 9.61 9.42 2.11
CA GLU A 86 9.66 10.89 2.11
C GLU A 86 8.73 11.55 1.07
N ASP A 87 8.51 10.89 -0.06
CA ASP A 87 7.63 11.31 -1.14
C ASP A 87 6.24 10.68 -1.07
N GLY A 88 5.93 9.98 0.02
CA GLY A 88 4.73 9.17 0.18
C GLY A 88 3.52 9.91 0.74
N VAL A 89 2.40 9.23 0.74
CA VAL A 89 1.07 9.80 0.99
C VAL A 89 0.14 8.81 1.71
N ILE A 90 -0.76 9.34 2.52
CA ILE A 90 -1.86 8.59 3.13
C ILE A 90 -3.21 9.14 2.67
N PHE A 91 -4.10 8.23 2.28
CA PHE A 91 -5.51 8.48 1.95
C PHE A 91 -6.40 7.81 2.98
N ILE A 92 -7.31 8.56 3.58
CA ILE A 92 -8.24 8.07 4.59
C ILE A 92 -9.66 8.36 4.16
N SER A 93 -10.42 7.31 3.86
CA SER A 93 -11.86 7.42 3.59
C SER A 93 -12.62 7.64 4.89
N ILE A 94 -13.57 8.57 4.89
CA ILE A 94 -14.39 8.91 6.06
C ILE A 94 -15.72 9.55 5.61
N ASP A 95 -16.71 9.54 6.46
CA ASP A 95 -18.00 10.20 6.22
C ASP A 95 -18.05 11.62 6.79
N ASP A 96 -19.16 12.30 6.56
CA ASP A 96 -19.41 13.66 7.05
C ASP A 96 -19.41 13.76 8.59
N ASN A 97 -19.76 12.69 9.30
CA ASN A 97 -19.88 12.75 10.76
C ASN A 97 -18.53 12.90 11.45
N GLU A 98 -17.48 12.30 10.86
CA GLU A 98 -16.15 12.22 11.49
C GLU A 98 -15.04 12.97 10.73
N VAL A 99 -15.31 13.52 9.56
CA VAL A 99 -14.28 14.16 8.72
C VAL A 99 -13.53 15.29 9.44
N GLU A 100 -14.23 16.10 10.22
CA GLU A 100 -13.61 17.24 10.93
C GLU A 100 -12.72 16.77 12.08
N ASN A 101 -13.18 15.78 12.85
CA ASN A 101 -12.41 15.19 13.94
C ASN A 101 -11.16 14.49 13.40
N LEU A 102 -11.31 13.67 12.36
CA LEU A 102 -10.19 12.99 11.71
C LEU A 102 -9.16 13.99 11.19
N LYS A 103 -9.60 15.09 10.55
CA LYS A 103 -8.67 16.10 10.04
C LYS A 103 -7.87 16.78 11.15
N LYS A 104 -8.50 17.09 12.29
CA LYS A 104 -7.80 17.65 13.46
C LYS A 104 -6.71 16.71 13.96
N VAL A 105 -7.05 15.43 14.13
CA VAL A 105 -6.11 14.39 14.56
C VAL A 105 -4.96 14.24 13.57
N CYS A 106 -5.25 14.19 12.28
CA CYS A 106 -4.21 14.12 11.26
C CYS A 106 -3.30 15.35 11.24
N ASN A 107 -3.85 16.55 11.52
CA ASN A 107 -3.05 17.78 11.67
C ASN A 107 -2.06 17.68 12.85
N GLU A 108 -2.47 17.06 13.95
CA GLU A 108 -1.58 16.85 15.11
C GLU A 108 -0.48 15.83 14.79
N ILE A 109 -0.82 14.74 14.08
CA ILE A 109 0.11 13.66 13.76
C ILE A 109 1.07 14.01 12.63
N PHE A 110 0.55 14.52 11.52
CA PHE A 110 1.32 14.75 10.29
C PHE A 110 1.83 16.19 10.15
N GLY A 111 1.24 17.12 10.88
CA GLY A 111 1.43 18.56 10.71
C GLY A 111 0.47 19.16 9.67
N GLU A 112 -0.14 20.28 9.98
CA GLU A 112 -1.09 20.98 9.11
C GLU A 112 -0.49 21.31 7.73
N GLN A 113 0.81 21.64 7.68
CA GLN A 113 1.54 21.95 6.45
C GLN A 113 1.63 20.74 5.49
N ASN A 114 1.41 19.53 5.98
CA ASN A 114 1.45 18.31 5.19
C ASN A 114 0.07 17.86 4.69
N PHE A 115 -0.96 18.65 4.95
CA PHE A 115 -2.28 18.44 4.37
C PHE A 115 -2.23 18.66 2.85
N VAL A 116 -2.66 17.65 2.08
CA VAL A 116 -2.68 17.70 0.61
C VAL A 116 -4.03 18.14 0.10
N GLY A 117 -5.11 17.55 0.61
CA GLY A 117 -6.47 17.89 0.18
C GLY A 117 -7.52 16.99 0.80
N ASN A 118 -8.77 17.31 0.48
CA ASN A 118 -9.94 16.50 0.78
C ASN A 118 -10.67 16.25 -0.54
N ILE A 119 -10.79 14.99 -0.93
CA ILE A 119 -11.57 14.57 -2.08
C ILE A 119 -12.97 14.21 -1.62
N ILE A 120 -13.96 14.81 -2.27
CA ILE A 120 -15.38 14.48 -2.12
C ILE A 120 -15.75 13.50 -3.23
N TRP A 121 -16.06 12.28 -2.83
CA TRP A 121 -16.46 11.22 -3.76
C TRP A 121 -17.97 11.04 -3.73
N GLN A 122 -18.62 11.10 -4.89
CA GLN A 122 -20.04 10.76 -5.01
C GLN A 122 -20.24 9.26 -4.79
N SER A 123 -20.64 8.89 -3.58
CA SER A 123 -20.83 7.49 -3.18
C SER A 123 -22.17 6.90 -3.61
N ARG A 124 -23.17 7.75 -3.88
CA ARG A 124 -24.50 7.34 -4.36
C ARG A 124 -25.13 8.42 -5.22
N THR A 125 -25.94 8.01 -6.19
CA THR A 125 -26.66 8.92 -7.10
C THR A 125 -28.13 9.10 -6.71
N SER A 126 -28.71 8.13 -5.97
CA SER A 126 -30.09 8.21 -5.51
C SER A 126 -30.24 9.19 -4.34
N ILE A 127 -31.32 9.95 -4.33
CA ILE A 127 -31.69 10.82 -3.23
C ILE A 127 -32.40 10.00 -2.15
N SER A 128 -32.01 10.16 -0.90
CA SER A 128 -32.75 9.70 0.27
C SER A 128 -33.68 10.79 0.77
N ASN A 129 -34.82 10.40 1.26
CA ASN A 129 -35.80 11.32 1.89
C ASN A 129 -35.81 11.17 3.41
N ASP A 130 -34.76 10.58 3.98
CA ASP A 130 -34.68 10.31 5.41
C ASP A 130 -34.31 11.58 6.20
N ASP A 131 -33.60 12.52 5.54
CA ASP A 131 -33.16 13.80 6.11
C ASP A 131 -33.55 14.96 5.19
N GLU A 132 -33.41 16.19 5.67
CA GLU A 132 -33.65 17.43 4.90
C GLU A 132 -32.72 17.56 3.69
N ILE A 133 -31.49 17.05 3.82
CA ILE A 133 -30.50 17.01 2.74
C ILE A 133 -29.97 15.59 2.61
N SER A 134 -30.12 15.01 1.43
CA SER A 134 -29.55 13.67 1.15
C SER A 134 -28.05 13.73 1.09
N THR A 135 -27.36 12.98 1.94
CA THR A 135 -25.90 12.83 1.90
C THR A 135 -25.51 11.80 0.85
N ASN A 136 -24.95 12.26 -0.25
CA ASN A 136 -24.63 11.46 -1.42
C ASN A 136 -23.12 11.28 -1.64
N HIS A 137 -22.30 11.64 -0.66
CA HIS A 137 -20.85 11.66 -0.78
C HIS A 137 -20.14 11.11 0.46
N ASN A 138 -18.91 10.71 0.27
CA ASN A 138 -17.93 10.47 1.34
C ASN A 138 -16.68 11.30 1.05
N HIS A 139 -15.85 11.44 2.06
CA HIS A 139 -14.60 12.16 2.00
C HIS A 139 -13.40 11.21 1.90
N THR A 140 -12.34 11.67 1.26
CA THR A 140 -11.01 11.07 1.36
C THR A 140 -10.03 12.17 1.76
N ILE A 141 -9.57 12.12 3.00
CA ILE A 141 -8.58 13.05 3.55
C ILE A 141 -7.19 12.58 3.13
N ILE A 142 -6.36 13.52 2.68
CA ILE A 142 -5.04 13.22 2.12
C ILE A 142 -3.98 14.02 2.85
N PHE A 143 -2.99 13.31 3.41
CA PHE A 143 -1.79 13.87 4.02
C PHE A 143 -0.54 13.29 3.38
N SER A 144 0.50 14.10 3.24
CA SER A 144 1.84 13.64 2.87
C SER A 144 2.70 13.48 4.12
N LYS A 145 3.76 12.69 4.02
CA LYS A 145 4.82 12.69 5.02
C LYS A 145 5.58 14.02 5.03
N ASN A 146 5.96 14.48 3.84
CA ASN A 146 6.65 15.74 3.62
C ASN A 146 6.08 16.40 2.36
N ARG A 147 5.37 17.52 2.53
CA ARG A 147 4.68 18.22 1.45
C ARG A 147 5.62 18.71 0.35
N GLU A 148 6.84 19.08 0.71
CA GLU A 148 7.84 19.59 -0.23
C GLU A 148 8.46 18.48 -1.09
N LYS A 149 8.49 17.24 -0.58
CA LYS A 149 9.05 16.08 -1.28
C LYS A 149 7.98 15.18 -1.91
N LEU A 150 6.71 15.51 -1.75
CA LEU A 150 5.59 14.71 -2.22
C LEU A 150 5.66 14.48 -3.73
N SER A 151 5.65 13.22 -4.14
CA SER A 151 5.35 12.81 -5.52
C SER A 151 3.87 12.46 -5.62
N PHE A 152 3.10 13.33 -6.23
CA PHE A 152 1.66 13.19 -6.38
C PHE A 152 1.29 13.15 -7.86
N GLY A 153 0.45 12.21 -8.25
CA GLY A 153 -0.01 12.04 -9.62
C GLY A 153 -1.29 12.83 -9.93
N GLY A 154 -1.97 12.43 -10.97
CA GLY A 154 -3.19 13.05 -11.39
C GLY A 154 -3.98 12.20 -12.37
N ASP A 155 -5.01 12.80 -12.95
CA ASP A 155 -5.83 12.16 -13.96
C ASP A 155 -5.08 12.10 -15.30
N ASP A 156 -5.47 11.16 -16.14
CA ASP A 156 -4.93 11.06 -17.49
C ASP A 156 -5.31 12.31 -18.32
N ILE A 157 -4.43 12.67 -19.23
CA ILE A 157 -4.68 13.77 -20.15
C ILE A 157 -5.83 13.38 -21.08
N ASP A 158 -6.83 14.26 -21.21
CA ASP A 158 -7.88 14.09 -22.21
C ASP A 158 -7.30 14.40 -23.60
N GLU A 159 -7.03 13.36 -24.39
CA GLU A 159 -6.45 13.48 -25.72
C GLU A 159 -7.44 14.07 -26.73
N SER A 160 -8.75 14.03 -26.47
CA SER A 160 -9.77 14.60 -27.34
C SER A 160 -9.69 16.12 -27.49
N ASP A 161 -9.08 16.80 -26.52
CA ASP A 161 -8.81 18.25 -26.57
C ASP A 161 -7.72 18.63 -27.57
N TYR A 162 -6.98 17.65 -28.10
CA TYR A 162 -5.81 17.89 -28.96
C TYR A 162 -6.11 17.55 -30.43
N SER A 163 -5.65 18.39 -31.30
CA SER A 163 -5.74 18.19 -32.76
C SER A 163 -4.49 18.73 -33.47
N ASN A 164 -4.29 18.37 -34.71
CA ASN A 164 -3.14 18.83 -35.48
C ASN A 164 -3.59 19.42 -36.84
N PRO A 165 -4.31 20.55 -36.82
CA PRO A 165 -4.89 21.11 -38.04
C PRO A 165 -3.86 21.70 -39.01
N ASP A 166 -2.66 22.01 -38.53
CA ASP A 166 -1.56 22.57 -39.34
C ASP A 166 -0.45 21.56 -39.64
N ASN A 167 -0.69 20.28 -39.39
CA ASN A 167 0.28 19.19 -39.61
C ASN A 167 1.66 19.47 -38.97
N ASP A 168 1.68 20.03 -37.77
CA ASP A 168 2.92 20.26 -37.02
C ASP A 168 3.63 18.91 -36.76
N PRO A 169 4.93 18.78 -37.07
CA PRO A 169 5.65 17.53 -36.95
C PRO A 169 5.77 17.04 -35.49
N ARG A 170 5.55 17.89 -34.48
CA ARG A 170 5.53 17.53 -33.07
C ARG A 170 4.24 16.81 -32.64
N GLY A 171 3.25 16.75 -33.52
CA GLY A 171 2.01 16.04 -33.31
C GLY A 171 0.86 16.92 -32.80
N PRO A 172 -0.20 16.31 -32.24
CA PRO A 172 -1.38 17.04 -31.81
C PRO A 172 -1.08 18.05 -30.70
N TRP A 173 -1.77 19.19 -30.73
CA TRP A 173 -1.65 20.27 -29.78
C TRP A 173 -3.01 20.89 -29.44
N LYS A 174 -3.06 21.64 -28.36
CA LYS A 174 -4.18 22.54 -28.02
C LYS A 174 -3.66 23.92 -27.67
N LEU A 175 -4.53 24.91 -27.77
CA LEU A 175 -4.17 26.29 -27.44
C LEU A 175 -4.39 26.56 -25.95
N VAL A 176 -3.37 27.12 -25.29
CA VAL A 176 -3.44 27.56 -23.91
C VAL A 176 -3.09 29.05 -23.81
N PRO A 177 -3.73 29.80 -22.88
CA PRO A 177 -3.40 31.19 -22.63
C PRO A 177 -1.92 31.40 -22.29
N ILE A 178 -1.39 32.57 -22.64
CA ILE A 178 -0.03 33.00 -22.29
C ILE A 178 -0.01 34.20 -21.35
N ASP A 179 -1.14 34.52 -20.75
CA ASP A 179 -1.32 35.59 -19.78
C ASP A 179 -1.63 35.03 -18.39
N ALA A 180 -1.20 35.72 -17.35
CA ALA A 180 -1.37 35.33 -15.95
C ALA A 180 -1.67 36.52 -15.05
N ASN A 181 -2.30 36.26 -13.90
CA ASN A 181 -2.51 37.23 -12.83
C ASN A 181 -1.23 37.36 -12.00
N HIS A 182 -0.22 38.06 -12.50
CA HIS A 182 1.01 38.26 -11.75
C HIS A 182 1.39 39.74 -11.74
N VAL A 183 1.95 40.20 -10.65
CA VAL A 183 2.46 41.56 -10.50
C VAL A 183 3.98 41.51 -10.64
N GLY A 184 4.51 42.16 -11.69
CA GLY A 184 5.93 42.44 -11.80
C GLY A 184 6.60 41.94 -13.08
N GLY A 185 7.49 42.78 -13.62
CA GLY A 185 8.38 42.52 -14.74
C GLY A 185 7.94 43.15 -16.09
N ASP A 186 8.87 43.22 -17.02
CA ASP A 186 8.70 43.73 -18.40
C ASP A 186 7.89 42.75 -19.28
N THR A 187 6.68 42.43 -18.85
CA THR A 187 5.80 41.46 -19.52
C THR A 187 4.50 42.09 -20.02
N ASN A 188 4.47 43.43 -20.07
CA ASN A 188 3.38 44.21 -20.66
C ASN A 188 3.87 44.90 -21.94
N TYR A 189 3.91 44.16 -23.01
CA TYR A 189 4.35 44.63 -24.33
C TYR A 189 3.36 44.14 -25.40
N PRO A 190 3.27 44.85 -26.58
CA PRO A 190 2.41 44.38 -27.66
C PRO A 190 2.99 43.14 -28.34
N ILE A 191 2.10 42.17 -28.62
CA ILE A 191 2.42 41.03 -29.48
C ILE A 191 1.72 41.23 -30.83
N ARG A 192 2.51 41.43 -31.87
CA ARG A 192 1.98 41.68 -33.20
C ARG A 192 1.63 40.38 -33.90
N ASN A 193 0.41 40.29 -34.39
CA ASN A 193 0.00 39.24 -35.33
C ASN A 193 0.63 39.49 -36.69
N PRO A 194 1.50 38.61 -37.17
CA PRO A 194 2.21 38.83 -38.46
C PRO A 194 1.30 38.78 -39.66
N LYS A 195 0.12 38.14 -39.58
CA LYS A 195 -0.84 38.03 -40.67
C LYS A 195 -1.78 39.22 -40.78
N THR A 196 -2.25 39.71 -39.65
CA THR A 196 -3.26 40.82 -39.63
C THR A 196 -2.65 42.17 -39.31
N GLY A 197 -1.44 42.20 -38.76
CA GLY A 197 -0.78 43.43 -38.31
C GLY A 197 -1.36 44.02 -37.02
N VAL A 198 -2.28 43.33 -36.38
CA VAL A 198 -2.91 43.76 -35.12
C VAL A 198 -1.97 43.50 -33.95
N ASP A 199 -1.85 44.50 -33.09
CA ASP A 199 -1.09 44.41 -31.82
C ASP A 199 -2.01 44.03 -30.68
N TYR A 200 -1.66 42.97 -29.94
CA TYR A 200 -2.39 42.48 -28.78
C TYR A 200 -1.62 42.79 -27.49
N TYR A 201 -2.31 43.29 -26.50
CA TYR A 201 -1.81 43.51 -25.15
C TYR A 201 -2.41 42.49 -24.17
N PRO A 202 -1.78 42.24 -23.00
CA PRO A 202 -2.40 41.43 -21.99
C PRO A 202 -3.77 42.01 -21.56
N PRO A 203 -4.76 41.18 -21.21
CA PRO A 203 -6.02 41.68 -20.65
C PRO A 203 -5.79 42.53 -19.40
N ASN A 204 -6.73 43.44 -19.10
CA ASN A 204 -6.64 44.34 -17.95
C ASN A 204 -6.38 43.57 -16.65
N GLY A 205 -5.33 43.96 -15.91
CA GLY A 205 -4.90 43.29 -14.67
C GLY A 205 -4.09 42.02 -14.86
N ARG A 206 -3.73 41.67 -16.09
CA ARG A 206 -2.90 40.51 -16.42
C ARG A 206 -1.62 40.93 -17.12
N ILE A 207 -0.67 40.04 -17.16
CA ILE A 207 0.62 40.19 -17.84
C ILE A 207 0.91 38.97 -18.70
N TRP A 208 1.81 39.10 -19.67
CA TRP A 208 2.29 37.91 -20.39
C TRP A 208 3.14 37.02 -19.49
N CYS A 209 3.03 35.69 -19.66
CA CYS A 209 3.84 34.71 -18.94
C CYS A 209 5.31 34.69 -19.34
N TYR A 210 5.65 35.33 -20.47
CA TYR A 210 6.98 35.30 -21.07
C TYR A 210 7.54 36.72 -21.23
N ASN A 211 8.85 36.86 -21.06
CA ASN A 211 9.54 38.06 -21.53
C ASN A 211 9.59 38.07 -23.05
N LYS A 212 9.89 39.23 -23.65
CA LYS A 212 9.86 39.43 -25.10
C LYS A 212 10.82 38.48 -25.84
N SER A 213 12.01 38.25 -25.32
CA SER A 213 13.00 37.37 -25.94
C SER A 213 12.54 35.92 -26.01
N THR A 214 11.92 35.41 -24.92
CA THR A 214 11.35 34.07 -24.89
C THR A 214 10.17 33.96 -25.84
N LEU A 215 9.29 34.97 -25.86
CA LEU A 215 8.17 34.99 -26.79
C LEU A 215 8.60 34.98 -28.26
N ASP A 216 9.59 35.81 -28.62
CA ASP A 216 10.11 35.85 -29.98
C ASP A 216 10.67 34.48 -30.42
N SER A 217 11.33 33.77 -29.48
CA SER A 217 11.80 32.39 -29.70
C SER A 217 10.63 31.42 -29.93
N LEU A 218 9.57 31.52 -29.13
CA LEU A 218 8.38 30.69 -29.25
C LEU A 218 7.64 30.96 -30.58
N MET A 219 7.62 32.22 -31.03
CA MET A 219 7.04 32.60 -32.31
C MET A 219 7.84 32.03 -33.50
N LYS A 220 9.17 32.12 -33.44
CA LYS A 220 10.06 31.53 -34.45
C LYS A 220 9.91 30.02 -34.56
N ASP A 221 9.67 29.35 -33.41
CA ASP A 221 9.45 27.91 -33.33
C ASP A 221 8.00 27.48 -33.61
N ASN A 222 7.18 28.39 -34.15
CA ASN A 222 5.76 28.14 -34.46
C ASN A 222 4.95 27.61 -33.27
N ARG A 223 5.27 28.08 -32.07
CA ARG A 223 4.56 27.69 -30.82
C ARG A 223 3.48 28.67 -30.41
N ILE A 224 3.42 29.85 -31.01
CA ILE A 224 2.39 30.87 -30.75
C ILE A 224 1.44 30.92 -31.96
N LYS A 225 0.14 30.85 -31.66
CA LYS A 225 -0.94 31.04 -32.62
C LYS A 225 -1.91 32.10 -32.14
N PHE A 226 -2.52 32.79 -33.10
CA PHE A 226 -3.52 33.82 -32.87
C PHE A 226 -4.95 33.25 -32.99
N GLY A 227 -5.25 32.18 -32.25
CA GLY A 227 -6.45 31.37 -32.41
C GLY A 227 -6.35 30.34 -33.53
N LEU A 228 -7.42 29.61 -33.74
CA LEU A 228 -7.46 28.60 -34.84
C LEU A 228 -7.53 29.24 -36.21
N THR A 229 -8.14 30.42 -36.30
CA THR A 229 -8.37 31.20 -37.55
C THR A 229 -7.35 32.33 -37.76
N ASP A 230 -6.34 32.41 -36.88
CA ASP A 230 -5.26 33.41 -36.89
C ASP A 230 -5.74 34.88 -36.78
N ASP A 231 -6.87 35.13 -36.14
CA ASP A 231 -7.49 36.46 -36.00
C ASP A 231 -7.83 36.84 -34.53
N SER A 232 -7.35 36.10 -33.57
CA SER A 232 -7.62 36.34 -32.15
C SER A 232 -6.34 36.50 -31.32
N SER A 233 -6.49 36.76 -30.02
CA SER A 233 -5.36 36.95 -29.10
C SER A 233 -4.35 35.81 -29.11
N PRO A 234 -3.07 36.08 -28.91
CA PRO A 234 -2.03 35.07 -28.98
C PRO A 234 -2.18 34.02 -27.86
N LYS A 235 -1.99 32.76 -28.21
CA LYS A 235 -1.99 31.58 -27.36
C LYS A 235 -0.84 30.67 -27.70
N ARG A 236 -0.44 29.82 -26.80
CA ARG A 236 0.63 28.86 -27.01
C ARG A 236 0.07 27.48 -27.42
N LYS A 237 0.71 26.84 -28.36
CA LYS A 237 0.51 25.42 -28.63
C LYS A 237 1.09 24.59 -27.49
N LEU A 238 0.27 23.78 -26.88
CA LEU A 238 0.66 22.78 -25.89
C LEU A 238 0.60 21.40 -26.56
N PHE A 239 1.76 20.79 -26.81
CA PHE A 239 1.87 19.55 -27.55
C PHE A 239 1.61 18.33 -26.67
N LEU A 240 0.72 17.45 -27.14
CA LEU A 240 0.37 16.20 -26.44
C LEU A 240 1.59 15.29 -26.26
N ASN A 241 2.36 15.08 -27.34
CA ASN A 241 3.51 14.19 -27.31
C ASN A 241 4.60 14.68 -26.33
N GLU A 242 4.82 15.99 -26.26
CA GLU A 242 5.77 16.57 -25.28
C GLU A 242 5.30 16.36 -23.83
N ARG A 243 3.99 16.49 -23.59
CA ARG A 243 3.43 16.24 -22.27
C ARG A 243 3.55 14.78 -21.87
N LYS A 244 3.22 13.86 -22.78
CA LYS A 244 3.39 12.41 -22.55
C LYS A 244 4.85 12.05 -22.26
N ALA A 245 5.79 12.60 -23.02
CA ALA A 245 7.21 12.36 -22.82
C ALA A 245 7.73 12.86 -21.45
N LYS A 246 7.13 13.92 -20.91
CA LYS A 246 7.44 14.42 -19.55
C LYS A 246 6.72 13.69 -18.44
N GLY A 247 5.79 12.79 -18.76
CA GLY A 247 4.94 12.14 -17.77
C GLY A 247 3.91 13.09 -17.13
N ASP A 248 3.50 14.14 -17.83
CA ASP A 248 2.50 15.08 -17.35
C ASP A 248 1.12 14.43 -17.17
N PHE A 249 0.34 14.97 -16.27
CA PHE A 249 -1.03 14.56 -15.97
C PHE A 249 -1.93 15.79 -15.75
N LYS A 250 -3.22 15.55 -15.73
CA LYS A 250 -4.21 16.57 -15.36
C LYS A 250 -4.34 16.63 -13.85
N THR A 251 -4.27 17.82 -13.26
CA THR A 251 -4.49 18.00 -11.82
C THR A 251 -5.83 17.41 -11.39
N PRO A 252 -5.86 16.58 -10.33
CA PRO A 252 -7.09 15.99 -9.83
C PRO A 252 -8.12 17.03 -9.39
N SER A 253 -9.38 16.75 -9.67
CA SER A 253 -10.48 17.49 -9.04
C SER A 253 -10.65 17.05 -7.59
N SER A 254 -11.04 17.98 -6.71
CA SER A 254 -11.47 17.64 -5.34
C SER A 254 -12.86 16.99 -5.31
N ILE A 255 -13.57 16.93 -6.43
CA ILE A 255 -14.90 16.30 -6.55
C ILE A 255 -14.81 15.20 -7.60
N LEU A 256 -15.07 13.95 -7.19
CA LEU A 256 -15.10 12.79 -8.06
C LEU A 256 -16.54 12.31 -8.26
N LEU A 257 -17.04 12.48 -9.49
CA LEU A 257 -18.37 12.04 -9.92
C LEU A 257 -18.33 10.77 -10.77
N ASP A 258 -17.16 10.37 -11.23
CA ASP A 258 -16.92 9.33 -12.24
C ASP A 258 -16.05 8.17 -11.72
N ALA A 259 -15.89 8.05 -10.40
CA ALA A 259 -15.07 7.00 -9.78
C ALA A 259 -15.89 5.78 -9.28
N GLY A 260 -17.09 5.57 -9.87
CA GLY A 260 -18.03 4.56 -9.40
C GLY A 260 -18.75 4.97 -8.11
N THR A 261 -19.65 4.13 -7.65
CA THR A 261 -20.44 4.35 -6.43
C THR A 261 -20.34 3.13 -5.52
N THR A 262 -20.93 3.20 -4.32
CA THR A 262 -21.06 2.03 -3.42
C THR A 262 -21.80 0.88 -4.10
N LYS A 263 -22.82 1.18 -4.92
CA LYS A 263 -23.51 0.17 -5.72
C LYS A 263 -22.57 -0.53 -6.72
N THR A 264 -21.66 0.22 -7.34
CA THR A 264 -20.61 -0.34 -8.22
C THR A 264 -19.76 -1.35 -7.44
N GLY A 265 -19.27 -0.98 -6.26
CA GLY A 265 -18.49 -1.87 -5.40
C GLY A 265 -19.26 -3.14 -4.99
N THR A 266 -20.55 -3.01 -4.67
CA THR A 266 -21.43 -4.15 -4.38
C THR A 266 -21.57 -5.07 -5.60
N THR A 267 -21.77 -4.51 -6.79
CA THR A 267 -21.88 -5.29 -8.04
C THR A 267 -20.59 -6.05 -8.33
N GLU A 268 -19.44 -5.42 -8.12
CA GLU A 268 -18.13 -6.05 -8.31
C GLU A 268 -17.91 -7.25 -7.38
N ILE A 269 -18.25 -7.13 -6.08
CA ILE A 269 -18.10 -8.23 -5.14
C ILE A 269 -19.11 -9.36 -5.44
N MET A 270 -20.34 -9.02 -5.79
CA MET A 270 -21.35 -10.02 -6.18
C MET A 270 -20.93 -10.81 -7.42
N ALA A 271 -20.28 -10.17 -8.39
CA ALA A 271 -19.76 -10.85 -9.57
C ALA A 271 -18.68 -11.90 -9.26
N LEU A 272 -17.98 -11.75 -8.14
CA LEU A 272 -17.00 -12.74 -7.68
C LEU A 272 -17.63 -13.89 -6.88
N PHE A 273 -18.82 -13.71 -6.35
CA PHE A 273 -19.48 -14.65 -5.44
C PHE A 273 -20.87 -15.11 -5.93
N ASP A 274 -20.96 -15.45 -7.21
CA ASP A 274 -22.18 -16.02 -7.82
C ASP A 274 -23.44 -15.19 -7.55
N ASN A 275 -23.33 -13.86 -7.65
CA ASN A 275 -24.37 -12.86 -7.37
C ASN A 275 -24.85 -12.81 -5.91
N HIS A 276 -24.07 -13.33 -4.95
CA HIS A 276 -24.37 -13.19 -3.53
C HIS A 276 -23.60 -12.02 -2.92
N LYS A 277 -24.30 -11.18 -2.18
CA LYS A 277 -23.68 -10.11 -1.39
C LYS A 277 -23.15 -10.70 -0.09
N VAL A 278 -21.83 -10.72 0.09
CA VAL A 278 -21.12 -11.32 1.23
C VAL A 278 -20.43 -10.28 2.12
N PHE A 279 -20.49 -9.01 1.75
CA PHE A 279 -19.89 -7.90 2.48
C PHE A 279 -20.71 -6.62 2.27
N ASP A 280 -20.80 -5.78 3.30
CA ASP A 280 -21.55 -4.53 3.25
C ASP A 280 -20.67 -3.38 2.77
N TYR A 281 -21.23 -2.54 1.91
CA TYR A 281 -20.66 -1.27 1.44
C TYR A 281 -19.19 -1.34 0.97
N PRO A 282 -18.81 -2.31 0.12
CA PRO A 282 -17.45 -2.35 -0.42
C PRO A 282 -17.23 -1.12 -1.30
N LYS A 283 -16.04 -0.52 -1.20
CA LYS A 283 -15.63 0.55 -2.11
C LYS A 283 -15.49 0.00 -3.55
N PRO A 284 -15.82 0.79 -4.57
CA PRO A 284 -15.57 0.38 -5.96
C PRO A 284 -14.07 0.37 -6.26
N THR A 285 -13.62 -0.61 -7.05
CA THR A 285 -12.21 -0.68 -7.45
C THR A 285 -11.76 0.54 -8.25
N SER A 286 -12.66 1.17 -9.00
CA SER A 286 -12.39 2.40 -9.76
C SER A 286 -11.98 3.59 -8.89
N LEU A 287 -12.53 3.72 -7.69
CA LEU A 287 -12.11 4.74 -6.73
C LEU A 287 -10.67 4.48 -6.26
N LEU A 288 -10.37 3.26 -5.82
CA LEU A 288 -9.05 2.93 -5.30
C LEU A 288 -7.97 2.97 -6.39
N THR A 289 -8.29 2.53 -7.59
CA THR A 289 -7.39 2.67 -8.75
C THR A 289 -7.05 4.14 -9.02
N ARG A 290 -8.04 5.02 -8.94
CA ARG A 290 -7.85 6.47 -9.08
C ARG A 290 -6.96 7.03 -7.97
N LEU A 291 -7.16 6.60 -6.72
CA LEU A 291 -6.33 7.04 -5.59
C LEU A 291 -4.89 6.51 -5.71
N MET A 292 -4.67 5.30 -6.20
CA MET A 292 -3.32 4.78 -6.47
C MET A 292 -2.61 5.60 -7.56
N GLN A 293 -3.33 6.04 -8.57
CA GLN A 293 -2.81 6.95 -9.60
C GLN A 293 -2.42 8.30 -9.00
N TYR A 294 -3.23 8.86 -8.10
CA TYR A 294 -2.92 10.11 -7.37
C TYR A 294 -1.75 9.93 -6.40
N GLY A 295 -1.66 8.79 -5.75
CA GLY A 295 -0.52 8.41 -4.91
C GLY A 295 0.79 8.19 -5.69
N TYR A 296 0.73 8.22 -7.01
CA TYR A 296 1.88 8.05 -7.91
C TYR A 296 2.65 6.75 -7.66
N VAL A 297 1.89 5.66 -7.49
CA VAL A 297 2.45 4.33 -7.24
C VAL A 297 3.15 3.82 -8.50
N ASN A 298 4.41 3.44 -8.36
CA ASN A 298 5.29 2.97 -9.43
C ASN A 298 5.93 1.62 -9.09
N ASN A 299 6.84 1.16 -9.96
CA ASN A 299 7.56 -0.10 -9.77
C ASN A 299 8.23 -0.18 -8.38
N ASN A 300 8.10 -1.32 -7.73
CA ASN A 300 8.64 -1.66 -6.42
C ASN A 300 8.05 -0.87 -5.24
N ASP A 301 7.09 0.02 -5.47
CA ASP A 301 6.40 0.72 -4.40
C ASP A 301 5.50 -0.22 -3.60
N ILE A 302 5.31 0.09 -2.33
CA ILE A 302 4.43 -0.64 -1.43
C ILE A 302 3.17 0.19 -1.16
N VAL A 303 2.01 -0.45 -1.36
CA VAL A 303 0.70 0.05 -0.93
C VAL A 303 0.27 -0.72 0.31
N LEU A 304 0.04 -0.02 1.41
CA LEU A 304 -0.41 -0.59 2.68
C LEU A 304 -1.88 -0.20 2.93
N ASP A 305 -2.70 -1.20 3.24
CA ASP A 305 -4.07 -1.01 3.73
C ASP A 305 -4.27 -1.84 5.00
N PHE A 306 -4.33 -1.19 6.14
CA PHE A 306 -4.49 -1.89 7.42
C PHE A 306 -5.93 -1.87 7.98
N PHE A 307 -6.89 -1.53 7.12
CA PHE A 307 -8.33 -1.76 7.27
C PHE A 307 -8.89 -2.37 5.98
N SER A 308 -8.31 -3.50 5.57
CA SER A 308 -8.53 -4.01 4.20
C SER A 308 -9.93 -4.59 3.94
N GLY A 309 -10.72 -4.82 4.98
CA GLY A 309 -12.12 -5.24 4.88
C GLY A 309 -12.28 -6.47 3.98
N SER A 310 -13.01 -6.30 2.90
CA SER A 310 -13.23 -7.36 1.91
C SER A 310 -12.09 -7.58 0.91
N GLY A 311 -10.98 -6.83 1.03
CA GLY A 311 -9.84 -6.94 0.11
C GLY A 311 -9.99 -6.18 -1.20
N THR A 312 -10.83 -5.15 -1.25
CA THR A 312 -11.02 -4.31 -2.45
C THR A 312 -9.70 -3.72 -2.94
N THR A 313 -8.81 -3.33 -2.03
CA THR A 313 -7.51 -2.75 -2.36
C THR A 313 -6.67 -3.68 -3.22
N ALA A 314 -6.61 -4.98 -2.93
CA ALA A 314 -5.88 -5.95 -3.76
C ALA A 314 -6.48 -6.05 -5.17
N HIS A 315 -7.79 -6.11 -5.29
CA HIS A 315 -8.49 -6.16 -6.57
C HIS A 315 -8.21 -4.91 -7.43
N ALA A 316 -8.33 -3.73 -6.82
CA ALA A 316 -8.01 -2.46 -7.48
C ALA A 316 -6.51 -2.36 -7.83
N PHE A 317 -5.64 -2.84 -6.97
CA PHE A 317 -4.19 -2.84 -7.16
C PHE A 317 -3.77 -3.60 -8.42
N TRP A 318 -4.30 -4.80 -8.65
CA TRP A 318 -4.00 -5.55 -9.86
C TRP A 318 -4.55 -4.90 -11.12
N LYS A 319 -5.75 -4.30 -11.07
CA LYS A 319 -6.26 -3.48 -12.18
C LYS A 319 -5.35 -2.30 -12.49
N TYR A 320 -4.86 -1.63 -11.45
CA TYR A 320 -3.93 -0.51 -11.59
C TYR A 320 -2.58 -0.93 -12.20
N GLU A 321 -2.00 -2.05 -11.74
CA GLU A 321 -0.75 -2.57 -12.30
C GLU A 321 -0.88 -2.89 -13.79
N ILE A 322 -2.01 -3.44 -14.22
CA ILE A 322 -2.28 -3.73 -15.63
C ILE A 322 -2.40 -2.44 -16.45
N ILE A 323 -3.16 -1.45 -15.95
CA ILE A 323 -3.37 -0.18 -16.66
C ILE A 323 -2.05 0.59 -16.80
N LYS A 324 -1.23 0.62 -15.76
CA LYS A 324 0.02 1.38 -15.73
C LYS A 324 1.24 0.57 -16.19
N GLU A 325 1.09 -0.72 -16.39
CA GLU A 325 2.18 -1.64 -16.80
C GLU A 325 3.38 -1.56 -15.83
N ILE A 326 3.08 -1.59 -14.53
CA ILE A 326 4.06 -1.56 -13.44
C ILE A 326 4.00 -2.85 -12.61
N SER A 327 5.03 -3.07 -11.81
CA SER A 327 5.09 -4.12 -10.78
C SER A 327 5.40 -3.49 -9.44
N ALA A 328 4.40 -3.46 -8.57
CA ALA A 328 4.48 -2.96 -7.20
C ALA A 328 4.07 -4.06 -6.22
N LYS A 329 3.89 -3.74 -4.94
CA LYS A 329 3.57 -4.70 -3.88
C LYS A 329 2.46 -4.15 -3.00
N PHE A 330 1.62 -5.02 -2.46
CA PHE A 330 0.70 -4.61 -1.41
C PHE A 330 0.94 -5.34 -0.09
N ILE A 331 0.57 -4.68 0.99
CA ILE A 331 0.43 -5.26 2.32
C ILE A 331 -0.99 -4.94 2.80
N LEU A 332 -1.80 -5.98 2.98
CA LEU A 332 -3.14 -5.84 3.54
C LEU A 332 -3.18 -6.41 4.95
N VAL A 333 -3.86 -5.71 5.85
CA VAL A 333 -4.05 -6.15 7.24
C VAL A 333 -5.54 -6.10 7.57
N GLN A 334 -6.05 -7.14 8.21
CA GLN A 334 -7.43 -7.21 8.67
C GLN A 334 -7.56 -8.02 9.96
N LEU A 335 -8.35 -7.50 10.88
CA LEU A 335 -8.77 -8.21 12.08
C LEU A 335 -9.66 -9.40 11.69
N PRO A 336 -9.42 -10.61 12.24
CA PRO A 336 -10.26 -11.79 11.99
C PRO A 336 -11.56 -11.74 12.78
N GLU A 337 -12.49 -10.93 12.32
CA GLU A 337 -13.81 -10.80 12.94
C GLU A 337 -14.61 -12.10 12.86
N ASP A 338 -15.19 -12.47 13.98
CA ASP A 338 -16.08 -13.63 14.10
C ASP A 338 -17.47 -13.27 13.54
N LEU A 339 -17.82 -13.85 12.39
CA LEU A 339 -19.11 -13.60 11.72
C LEU A 339 -20.32 -14.13 12.50
N ASP A 340 -20.17 -15.17 13.29
CA ASP A 340 -21.26 -15.67 14.14
C ASP A 340 -21.61 -14.66 15.25
N LYS A 341 -20.60 -14.01 15.82
CA LYS A 341 -20.81 -12.92 16.78
C LYS A 341 -21.41 -11.70 16.12
N SER A 342 -20.90 -11.30 14.96
CA SER A 342 -21.41 -10.17 14.19
C SER A 342 -22.87 -10.37 13.79
N LEU A 343 -23.29 -11.60 13.50
CA LEU A 343 -24.68 -11.94 13.17
C LEU A 343 -25.65 -11.63 14.31
N LEU A 344 -25.24 -11.75 15.56
CA LEU A 344 -26.07 -11.53 16.74
C LEU A 344 -26.45 -10.05 16.92
N SER A 345 -25.56 -9.13 16.57
CA SER A 345 -25.72 -7.69 16.80
C SER A 345 -26.08 -6.89 15.55
N ALA A 346 -26.06 -7.50 14.37
CA ALA A 346 -26.27 -6.82 13.10
C ALA A 346 -27.72 -6.39 12.86
N SER A 347 -27.92 -5.37 12.01
CA SER A 347 -29.23 -4.98 11.47
C SER A 347 -29.81 -6.09 10.57
N THR A 348 -31.12 -6.01 10.26
CA THR A 348 -31.80 -7.04 9.45
C THR A 348 -31.16 -7.21 8.07
N ASP A 349 -30.78 -6.12 7.42
CA ASP A 349 -30.15 -6.16 6.10
C ASP A 349 -28.70 -6.70 6.17
N ALA A 350 -27.93 -6.26 7.16
CA ALA A 350 -26.59 -6.77 7.40
C ALA A 350 -26.58 -8.25 7.75
N LYS A 351 -27.56 -8.74 8.52
CA LYS A 351 -27.71 -10.17 8.85
C LYS A 351 -27.82 -11.05 7.60
N LYS A 352 -28.55 -10.59 6.56
CA LYS A 352 -28.66 -11.34 5.31
C LYS A 352 -27.29 -11.52 4.64
N ASN A 353 -26.49 -10.46 4.59
CA ASN A 353 -25.17 -10.49 3.97
C ASN A 353 -24.20 -11.36 4.78
N ILE A 354 -24.24 -11.26 6.10
CA ILE A 354 -23.44 -12.12 7.00
C ILE A 354 -23.81 -13.59 6.82
N ARG A 355 -25.11 -13.93 6.72
CA ARG A 355 -25.54 -15.30 6.45
C ARG A 355 -25.04 -15.81 5.09
N ASN A 356 -25.11 -15.00 4.04
CA ASN A 356 -24.52 -15.34 2.74
C ASN A 356 -23.02 -15.65 2.86
N ALA A 357 -22.30 -14.85 3.64
CA ALA A 357 -20.87 -15.06 3.89
C ALA A 357 -20.62 -16.38 4.64
N ILE A 358 -21.38 -16.67 5.69
CA ILE A 358 -21.28 -17.91 6.47
C ILE A 358 -21.61 -19.12 5.58
N ASP A 359 -22.68 -19.06 4.80
CA ASP A 359 -23.06 -20.15 3.87
C ASP A 359 -21.97 -20.44 2.84
N LEU A 360 -21.31 -19.39 2.32
CA LEU A 360 -20.18 -19.54 1.42
C LEU A 360 -19.01 -20.23 2.13
N LEU A 361 -18.66 -19.79 3.33
CA LEU A 361 -17.53 -20.35 4.09
C LEU A 361 -17.78 -21.81 4.45
N ASP A 362 -19.02 -22.19 4.79
CA ASP A 362 -19.41 -23.58 5.00
C ASP A 362 -19.20 -24.44 3.75
N LYS A 363 -19.56 -23.91 2.57
CA LYS A 363 -19.37 -24.62 1.29
C LYS A 363 -17.89 -24.87 0.97
N ILE A 364 -17.02 -23.92 1.28
CA ILE A 364 -15.58 -24.05 1.02
C ILE A 364 -14.78 -24.62 2.19
N GLY A 365 -15.47 -24.97 3.29
CA GLY A 365 -14.86 -25.58 4.47
C GLY A 365 -13.92 -24.66 5.24
N LYS A 366 -14.27 -23.38 5.37
CA LYS A 366 -13.46 -22.35 6.04
C LYS A 366 -14.12 -21.84 7.32
N PRO A 367 -13.35 -21.37 8.32
CA PRO A 367 -13.91 -20.74 9.51
C PRO A 367 -14.80 -19.54 9.19
N HIS A 368 -15.75 -19.23 10.07
CA HIS A 368 -16.67 -18.10 9.93
C HIS A 368 -15.98 -16.77 10.33
N LEU A 369 -14.94 -16.39 9.59
CA LEU A 369 -14.17 -15.17 9.82
C LEU A 369 -14.26 -14.23 8.61
N LEU A 370 -14.29 -12.92 8.86
CA LEU A 370 -14.27 -11.92 7.80
C LEU A 370 -13.03 -12.05 6.93
N THR A 371 -11.88 -12.35 7.53
CA THR A 371 -10.62 -12.54 6.81
C THR A 371 -10.65 -13.71 5.84
N GLU A 372 -11.47 -14.75 6.08
CA GLU A 372 -11.65 -15.85 5.12
C GLU A 372 -12.45 -15.40 3.89
N ILE A 373 -13.44 -14.53 4.07
CA ILE A 373 -14.16 -13.89 2.94
C ILE A 373 -13.20 -13.01 2.13
N ALA A 374 -12.39 -12.21 2.82
CA ALA A 374 -11.42 -11.33 2.17
C ALA A 374 -10.37 -12.12 1.36
N LYS A 375 -9.78 -13.15 1.93
CA LYS A 375 -8.82 -14.03 1.23
C LYS A 375 -9.47 -14.70 0.01
N GLU A 376 -10.69 -15.17 0.14
CA GLU A 376 -11.42 -15.77 -0.98
C GLU A 376 -11.73 -14.74 -2.08
N ARG A 377 -12.12 -13.54 -1.71
CA ARG A 377 -12.28 -12.44 -2.68
C ARG A 377 -10.99 -12.16 -3.43
N ILE A 378 -9.87 -12.08 -2.73
CA ILE A 378 -8.57 -11.79 -3.33
C ILE A 378 -8.17 -12.91 -4.30
N ARG A 379 -8.37 -14.17 -3.93
CA ARG A 379 -8.13 -15.32 -4.83
C ARG A 379 -8.96 -15.23 -6.12
N ARG A 380 -10.25 -15.00 -5.99
CA ARG A 380 -11.20 -14.90 -7.12
C ARG A 380 -10.91 -13.67 -7.98
N ALA A 381 -10.57 -12.53 -7.37
CA ALA A 381 -10.20 -11.32 -8.08
C ALA A 381 -8.91 -11.51 -8.90
N GLY A 382 -7.90 -12.15 -8.34
CA GLY A 382 -6.66 -12.45 -9.04
C GLY A 382 -6.86 -13.36 -10.26
N ALA A 383 -7.67 -14.39 -10.12
CA ALA A 383 -8.04 -15.28 -11.21
C ALA A 383 -8.81 -14.54 -12.32
N LYS A 384 -9.78 -13.71 -11.92
CA LYS A 384 -10.60 -12.90 -12.85
C LYS A 384 -9.78 -11.89 -13.65
N VAL A 385 -8.87 -11.18 -12.99
CA VAL A 385 -7.99 -10.20 -13.63
C VAL A 385 -7.10 -10.86 -14.68
N LYS A 386 -6.57 -12.05 -14.40
CA LYS A 386 -5.80 -12.85 -15.37
C LYS A 386 -6.64 -13.32 -16.55
N GLU A 387 -7.86 -13.78 -16.30
CA GLU A 387 -8.79 -14.23 -17.35
C GLU A 387 -9.18 -13.09 -18.29
N GLU A 388 -9.47 -11.91 -17.75
CA GLU A 388 -9.86 -10.72 -18.52
C GLU A 388 -8.70 -10.05 -19.27
N ASN A 389 -7.44 -10.29 -18.87
CA ASN A 389 -6.25 -9.67 -19.44
C ASN A 389 -5.16 -10.71 -19.73
N PRO A 390 -5.40 -11.68 -20.62
CA PRO A 390 -4.49 -12.83 -20.79
C PRO A 390 -3.07 -12.42 -21.24
N ASP A 391 -2.94 -11.36 -22.04
CA ASP A 391 -1.64 -10.91 -22.52
C ASP A 391 -0.90 -10.05 -21.50
N LYS A 392 -1.56 -9.06 -20.91
CA LYS A 392 -0.96 -8.11 -19.96
C LYS A 392 -0.72 -8.72 -18.58
N ALA A 393 -1.49 -9.74 -18.20
CA ALA A 393 -1.41 -10.38 -16.91
C ALA A 393 -0.45 -11.59 -16.85
N GLN A 394 0.27 -11.92 -17.92
CA GLN A 394 1.20 -13.06 -17.96
C GLN A 394 2.25 -13.04 -16.84
N ASN A 395 2.80 -11.85 -16.57
CA ASN A 395 3.82 -11.64 -15.54
C ASN A 395 3.27 -10.96 -14.27
N LEU A 396 1.95 -10.82 -14.16
CA LEU A 396 1.30 -10.21 -13.01
C LEU A 396 1.38 -11.15 -11.80
N ASP A 397 1.89 -10.63 -10.69
CA ASP A 397 1.87 -11.33 -9.40
C ASP A 397 0.48 -11.21 -8.78
N THR A 398 -0.38 -12.19 -9.01
CA THR A 398 -1.69 -12.33 -8.38
C THR A 398 -1.68 -13.22 -7.13
N GLY A 399 -0.51 -13.55 -6.64
CA GLY A 399 -0.32 -14.26 -5.38
C GLY A 399 -0.34 -13.31 -4.17
N PHE A 400 -0.35 -13.93 -3.00
CA PHE A 400 -0.14 -13.25 -1.72
C PHE A 400 0.26 -14.27 -0.64
N ARG A 401 1.20 -13.87 0.22
CA ARG A 401 1.55 -14.62 1.43
C ARG A 401 0.59 -14.28 2.54
N VAL A 402 -0.02 -15.30 3.13
CA VAL A 402 -0.84 -15.14 4.33
C VAL A 402 0.05 -15.29 5.55
N LEU A 403 -0.01 -14.31 6.44
CA LEU A 403 0.63 -14.31 7.73
C LEU A 403 -0.43 -14.09 8.82
N LYS A 404 -0.24 -14.70 9.98
CA LYS A 404 -1.15 -14.55 11.11
C LYS A 404 -0.41 -14.03 12.33
N LEU A 405 -0.98 -13.01 12.96
CA LEU A 405 -0.48 -12.49 14.23
C LEU A 405 -0.66 -13.54 15.32
N ASP A 406 0.39 -13.81 16.06
CA ASP A 406 0.41 -14.72 17.19
C ASP A 406 1.40 -14.22 18.25
N SER A 407 1.36 -14.85 19.41
CA SER A 407 2.36 -14.66 20.44
C SER A 407 3.74 -15.11 19.95
N SER A 408 4.80 -14.57 20.54
CA SER A 408 6.18 -14.98 20.25
C SER A 408 6.33 -16.51 20.12
N ASN A 409 7.17 -16.95 19.21
CA ASN A 409 7.49 -18.37 19.03
C ASN A 409 8.28 -18.96 20.20
N MET A 410 8.81 -18.10 21.06
CA MET A 410 9.61 -18.50 22.23
C MET A 410 8.72 -18.71 23.44
N LYS A 411 9.08 -19.68 24.29
CA LYS A 411 8.45 -19.91 25.60
C LYS A 411 8.71 -18.72 26.52
N ASP A 412 7.73 -18.34 27.33
CA ASP A 412 7.93 -17.34 28.36
C ASP A 412 8.84 -17.91 29.48
N VAL A 413 9.98 -17.29 29.65
CA VAL A 413 10.92 -17.69 30.71
C VAL A 413 10.67 -16.80 31.93
N PHE A 414 9.96 -17.33 32.91
CA PHE A 414 9.83 -16.69 34.21
C PHE A 414 11.04 -17.04 35.10
N TYR A 415 12.02 -16.14 35.17
CA TYR A 415 13.07 -16.26 36.15
C TYR A 415 12.59 -15.70 37.49
N SER A 416 12.41 -16.58 38.47
CA SER A 416 12.41 -16.17 39.86
C SER A 416 13.88 -15.98 40.30
N PRO A 417 14.32 -14.78 40.75
CA PRO A 417 15.73 -14.53 41.09
C PRO A 417 16.27 -15.37 42.25
N LYS A 418 15.46 -16.19 42.89
CA LYS A 418 15.82 -16.93 44.09
C LYS A 418 16.02 -18.45 43.93
N GLU A 419 15.73 -19.03 42.77
CA GLU A 419 15.70 -20.49 42.62
C GLU A 419 16.54 -21.07 41.46
N THR A 420 17.34 -20.29 40.78
CA THR A 420 18.16 -20.79 39.68
C THR A 420 19.54 -21.23 40.19
N SER A 421 19.76 -22.52 40.28
CA SER A 421 21.10 -23.08 40.40
C SER A 421 21.85 -22.96 39.09
N GLN A 422 23.18 -22.76 39.14
CA GLN A 422 24.04 -22.62 37.98
C GLN A 422 23.99 -23.83 37.02
N LEU A 423 23.49 -24.99 37.51
CA LEU A 423 23.28 -26.21 36.74
C LEU A 423 22.01 -26.18 35.86
N GLU A 424 20.97 -25.42 36.28
CA GLU A 424 19.72 -25.31 35.55
C GLU A 424 19.82 -24.33 34.36
N LEU A 425 20.79 -23.42 34.41
CA LEU A 425 21.13 -22.56 33.26
C LEU A 425 21.68 -23.35 32.07
N PHE A 426 22.29 -24.49 32.26
CA PHE A 426 22.85 -25.35 31.23
C PHE A 426 21.88 -26.44 30.73
N THR A 427 20.77 -26.65 31.40
CA THR A 427 19.67 -27.54 30.98
C THR A 427 18.45 -26.77 30.50
N LEU A 428 18.64 -25.55 29.98
CA LEU A 428 17.56 -24.84 29.29
C LEU A 428 17.14 -25.60 28.05
N VAL A 429 16.23 -26.50 28.29
CA VAL A 429 15.40 -27.20 27.33
C VAL A 429 14.82 -26.20 26.35
N ASP A 430 14.96 -26.50 25.08
CA ASP A 430 14.32 -25.90 23.93
C ASP A 430 13.34 -24.73 24.24
N ASN A 431 13.79 -23.50 23.99
CA ASN A 431 13.04 -22.28 24.26
C ASN A 431 11.88 -22.05 23.27
N VAL A 432 11.76 -22.86 22.24
CA VAL A 432 10.75 -22.75 21.22
C VAL A 432 9.47 -23.47 21.67
N LYS A 433 8.32 -22.86 21.43
CA LYS A 433 7.01 -23.48 21.68
C LYS A 433 6.85 -24.73 20.81
N ASP A 434 6.21 -25.75 21.36
CA ASP A 434 6.12 -27.07 20.74
C ASP A 434 5.28 -27.09 19.44
N ASP A 435 4.38 -26.12 19.28
CA ASP A 435 3.51 -25.98 18.11
C ASP A 435 4.09 -25.05 17.01
N ARG A 436 5.36 -24.69 17.11
CA ARG A 436 6.04 -23.80 16.14
C ARG A 436 6.88 -24.59 15.14
N THR A 437 6.83 -24.12 13.90
CA THR A 437 7.62 -24.70 12.78
C THR A 437 8.91 -23.91 12.55
N SER A 438 9.83 -24.48 11.77
CA SER A 438 11.04 -23.76 11.33
C SER A 438 10.71 -22.50 10.53
N LYS A 439 9.65 -22.49 9.73
CA LYS A 439 9.20 -21.30 9.01
C LYS A 439 8.66 -20.21 9.94
N ASP A 440 7.99 -20.57 11.02
CA ASP A 440 7.57 -19.61 12.05
C ASP A 440 8.78 -18.87 12.65
N LEU A 441 9.82 -19.62 12.99
CA LEU A 441 11.09 -19.07 13.49
C LEU A 441 11.78 -18.19 12.44
N LEU A 442 11.80 -18.64 11.18
CA LEU A 442 12.40 -17.89 10.09
C LEU A 442 11.74 -16.50 9.94
N PHE A 443 10.43 -16.43 9.89
CA PHE A 443 9.70 -15.17 9.74
C PHE A 443 9.85 -14.25 10.94
N GLN A 444 9.92 -14.77 12.16
CA GLN A 444 10.26 -13.98 13.34
C GLN A 444 11.66 -13.36 13.23
N VAL A 445 12.64 -14.16 12.85
CA VAL A 445 14.03 -13.69 12.69
C VAL A 445 14.16 -12.69 11.54
N MET A 446 13.43 -12.90 10.44
CA MET A 446 13.38 -11.92 9.35
C MET A 446 12.94 -10.55 9.85
N LEU A 447 11.87 -10.47 10.63
CA LEU A 447 11.40 -9.22 11.25
C LEU A 447 12.46 -8.61 12.19
N GLU A 448 13.05 -9.42 13.05
CA GLU A 448 14.05 -8.96 14.03
C GLU A 448 15.33 -8.41 13.35
N LEU A 449 15.71 -8.96 12.21
CA LEU A 449 16.91 -8.58 11.45
C LEU A 449 16.64 -7.62 10.28
N GLY A 450 15.41 -7.20 10.10
CA GLY A 450 15.02 -6.22 9.09
C GLY A 450 14.91 -6.75 7.66
N ALA A 451 14.76 -8.07 7.48
CA ALA A 451 14.44 -8.65 6.17
C ALA A 451 12.93 -8.50 5.90
N THR A 452 12.58 -7.95 4.75
CA THR A 452 11.17 -7.78 4.38
C THR A 452 10.47 -9.13 4.18
N LEU A 453 9.20 -9.22 4.57
CA LEU A 453 8.45 -10.47 4.60
C LEU A 453 8.09 -11.03 3.21
N ASP A 454 8.29 -10.25 2.17
CA ASP A 454 8.18 -10.65 0.76
C ASP A 454 9.49 -11.17 0.16
N SER A 455 10.57 -11.19 0.94
CA SER A 455 11.89 -11.61 0.48
C SER A 455 11.86 -13.01 -0.11
N LYS A 456 12.69 -13.22 -1.13
CA LYS A 456 12.94 -14.54 -1.71
C LYS A 456 13.56 -15.47 -0.67
N ILE A 457 13.01 -16.66 -0.54
CA ILE A 457 13.48 -17.70 0.38
C ILE A 457 13.87 -18.93 -0.45
N GLU A 458 15.12 -19.34 -0.37
CA GLU A 458 15.62 -20.58 -0.96
C GLU A 458 15.87 -21.60 0.12
N GLU A 459 15.33 -22.81 -0.05
CA GLU A 459 15.59 -23.95 0.81
C GLU A 459 16.62 -24.87 0.17
N SER A 460 17.57 -25.33 0.97
CA SER A 460 18.52 -26.36 0.60
C SER A 460 18.73 -27.34 1.75
N LYS A 461 19.33 -28.47 1.47
CA LYS A 461 19.67 -29.45 2.50
C LYS A 461 21.18 -29.76 2.50
N VAL A 462 21.75 -29.75 3.68
CA VAL A 462 23.13 -30.16 3.95
C VAL A 462 23.10 -31.09 5.14
N ASP A 463 23.68 -32.28 4.99
CA ASP A 463 23.71 -33.32 6.02
C ASP A 463 22.31 -33.62 6.62
N GLY A 464 21.29 -33.63 5.74
CA GLY A 464 19.89 -33.87 6.13
C GLY A 464 19.20 -32.70 6.84
N LYS A 465 19.88 -31.56 7.04
CA LYS A 465 19.34 -30.36 7.70
C LYS A 465 18.88 -29.33 6.68
N THR A 466 17.78 -28.64 6.97
CA THR A 466 17.23 -27.62 6.09
C THR A 466 17.91 -26.29 6.35
N ILE A 467 18.45 -25.68 5.31
CA ILE A 467 19.04 -24.34 5.32
C ILE A 467 18.13 -23.40 4.54
N TYR A 468 17.78 -22.27 5.14
CA TYR A 468 17.03 -21.18 4.52
C TYR A 468 17.98 -20.05 4.15
N ASN A 469 17.97 -19.66 2.87
CA ASN A 469 18.69 -18.49 2.38
C ASN A 469 17.67 -17.42 2.00
N VAL A 470 17.68 -16.30 2.70
CA VAL A 470 16.72 -15.20 2.55
C VAL A 470 17.42 -14.02 1.88
N ALA A 471 16.79 -13.46 0.84
CA ALA A 471 17.26 -12.28 0.12
C ALA A 471 18.72 -12.42 -0.36
N ASP A 472 19.02 -13.52 -1.04
CA ASP A 472 20.33 -13.80 -1.67
C ASP A 472 21.53 -13.59 -0.72
N GLY A 473 21.48 -14.19 0.46
CA GLY A 473 22.57 -14.16 1.44
C GLY A 473 22.48 -13.04 2.47
N TYR A 474 21.38 -12.29 2.52
CA TYR A 474 21.17 -11.35 3.63
C TYR A 474 21.05 -12.08 4.97
N LEU A 475 20.29 -13.18 4.98
CA LEU A 475 20.09 -14.05 6.13
C LEU A 475 20.17 -15.51 5.68
N VAL A 476 21.02 -16.30 6.35
CA VAL A 476 21.03 -17.76 6.21
C VAL A 476 20.77 -18.36 7.58
N ALA A 477 19.81 -19.27 7.66
CA ALA A 477 19.37 -19.86 8.92
C ALA A 477 19.16 -21.36 8.83
N CYS A 478 19.42 -22.07 9.93
CA CYS A 478 19.05 -23.46 10.14
C CYS A 478 18.46 -23.60 11.55
N PHE A 479 17.20 -24.05 11.61
CA PHE A 479 16.47 -24.22 12.88
C PHE A 479 16.34 -25.70 13.29
N ASP A 480 17.01 -26.59 12.58
CA ASP A 480 17.05 -28.00 12.93
C ASP A 480 17.93 -28.26 14.16
N GLN A 481 17.65 -29.35 14.83
CA GLN A 481 18.48 -29.83 15.93
C GLN A 481 19.62 -30.73 15.41
N LYS A 482 20.65 -30.95 16.23
CA LYS A 482 21.82 -31.77 15.92
C LYS A 482 22.58 -31.34 14.65
N VAL A 483 22.78 -30.03 14.54
CA VAL A 483 23.57 -29.42 13.48
C VAL A 483 25.05 -29.79 13.65
N THR A 484 25.68 -30.27 12.57
CA THR A 484 27.08 -30.69 12.53
C THR A 484 28.00 -29.56 12.03
N ASP A 485 29.32 -29.72 12.19
CA ASP A 485 30.33 -28.83 11.61
C ASP A 485 30.17 -28.66 10.09
N GLU A 486 29.73 -29.71 9.39
CA GLU A 486 29.47 -29.66 7.96
C GLU A 486 28.39 -28.62 7.61
N VAL A 487 27.29 -28.60 8.38
CA VAL A 487 26.22 -27.64 8.16
C VAL A 487 26.68 -26.21 8.51
N VAL A 488 27.36 -26.02 9.63
CA VAL A 488 27.92 -24.72 10.04
C VAL A 488 28.90 -24.20 8.98
N THR A 489 29.77 -25.04 8.48
CA THR A 489 30.75 -24.72 7.43
C THR A 489 30.03 -24.32 6.13
N ALA A 490 29.00 -25.05 5.73
CA ALA A 490 28.22 -24.76 4.55
C ALA A 490 27.56 -23.37 4.63
N ILE A 491 26.99 -23.01 5.78
CA ILE A 491 26.41 -21.69 6.04
C ILE A 491 27.50 -20.60 5.99
N ALA A 492 28.62 -20.82 6.66
CA ALA A 492 29.72 -19.86 6.69
C ALA A 492 30.30 -19.60 5.28
N LYS A 493 30.43 -20.63 4.45
CA LYS A 493 30.89 -20.49 3.05
C LYS A 493 29.95 -19.68 2.16
N MET A 494 28.69 -19.56 2.51
CA MET A 494 27.74 -18.67 1.81
C MET A 494 28.01 -17.19 2.12
N GLN A 495 28.83 -16.88 3.12
CA GLN A 495 29.17 -15.53 3.56
C GLN A 495 27.95 -14.61 3.75
N PRO A 496 26.94 -15.04 4.54
CA PRO A 496 25.74 -14.23 4.73
C PRO A 496 26.04 -12.98 5.54
N THR A 497 25.15 -11.98 5.44
CA THR A 497 25.19 -10.83 6.35
C THR A 497 24.85 -11.27 7.78
N TYR A 498 23.81 -12.08 7.91
CA TYR A 498 23.40 -12.71 9.19
C TYR A 498 23.33 -14.22 9.04
N ALA A 499 23.83 -14.92 10.05
CA ALA A 499 23.66 -16.36 10.19
C ALA A 499 22.96 -16.68 11.52
N VAL A 500 21.91 -17.48 11.46
CA VAL A 500 21.10 -17.82 12.63
C VAL A 500 21.01 -19.32 12.80
N LEU A 501 21.34 -19.79 13.98
CA LEU A 501 21.20 -21.18 14.42
C LEU A 501 20.37 -21.22 15.71
N ARG A 502 19.83 -22.39 16.01
CA ARG A 502 19.11 -22.64 17.26
C ARG A 502 20.10 -23.10 18.33
N ASP A 503 19.93 -22.61 19.59
CA ASP A 503 20.85 -22.92 20.69
C ASP A 503 20.98 -24.43 20.94
N THR A 504 19.86 -25.13 20.99
CA THR A 504 19.83 -26.61 21.10
C THR A 504 20.12 -27.32 19.77
N GLY A 505 20.47 -26.55 18.72
CA GLY A 505 20.68 -27.07 17.38
C GLY A 505 21.99 -27.81 17.19
N MET A 506 23.01 -27.53 18.00
CA MET A 506 24.36 -28.11 17.79
C MET A 506 24.43 -29.57 18.23
N ALA A 507 25.06 -30.40 17.41
CA ALA A 507 25.08 -31.85 17.60
C ALA A 507 25.84 -32.28 18.87
N ASP A 508 26.91 -31.56 19.21
CA ASP A 508 27.78 -31.83 20.37
C ASP A 508 28.55 -30.56 20.79
N ASP A 509 29.27 -30.67 21.93
CA ASP A 509 30.09 -29.59 22.46
C ASP A 509 31.25 -29.21 21.53
N ALA A 510 31.75 -30.13 20.74
CA ALA A 510 32.83 -29.89 19.78
C ALA A 510 32.32 -28.96 18.66
N THR A 511 31.13 -29.21 18.12
CA THR A 511 30.48 -28.33 17.13
C THR A 511 30.24 -26.95 17.70
N ALA A 512 29.74 -26.82 18.93
CA ALA A 512 29.54 -25.54 19.61
C ALA A 512 30.86 -24.77 19.79
N THR A 513 31.93 -25.44 20.12
CA THR A 513 33.27 -24.85 20.26
C THR A 513 33.86 -24.42 18.92
N ASN A 514 33.63 -25.20 17.85
CA ASN A 514 34.15 -24.91 16.50
C ASN A 514 33.37 -23.82 15.77
N PHE A 515 32.15 -23.51 16.19
CA PHE A 515 31.24 -22.57 15.54
C PHE A 515 31.89 -21.20 15.27
N GLU A 516 32.43 -20.55 16.28
CA GLU A 516 33.08 -19.27 16.13
C GLU A 516 34.31 -19.32 15.23
N GLN A 517 35.10 -20.38 15.35
CA GLN A 517 36.31 -20.59 14.53
C GLN A 517 35.96 -20.78 13.06
N ILE A 518 34.90 -21.53 12.76
CA ILE A 518 34.43 -21.75 11.39
C ILE A 518 34.01 -20.43 10.75
N PHE A 519 33.20 -19.62 11.46
CA PHE A 519 32.80 -18.30 10.95
C PHE A 519 33.98 -17.33 10.83
N LYS A 520 34.92 -17.33 11.75
CA LYS A 520 36.15 -16.54 11.62
C LYS A 520 36.96 -16.90 10.37
N THR A 521 37.00 -18.18 10.03
CA THR A 521 37.77 -18.69 8.90
C THR A 521 37.12 -18.37 7.56
N TYR A 522 35.81 -18.62 7.43
CA TYR A 522 35.09 -18.55 6.15
C TYR A 522 34.25 -17.28 5.97
N ALA A 523 33.78 -16.67 7.04
CA ALA A 523 32.87 -15.52 7.00
C ALA A 523 33.11 -14.55 8.18
N PRO A 524 34.29 -13.89 8.23
CA PRO A 524 34.67 -13.03 9.37
C PRO A 524 33.75 -11.81 9.53
N ASN A 525 33.05 -11.39 8.48
CA ASN A 525 32.15 -10.23 8.49
C ASN A 525 30.68 -10.60 8.77
N THR A 526 30.36 -11.87 8.91
CA THR A 526 28.99 -12.34 9.21
C THR A 526 28.66 -12.10 10.69
N THR A 527 27.51 -11.46 10.94
CA THR A 527 26.93 -11.39 12.27
C THR A 527 26.18 -12.69 12.56
N THR A 528 26.58 -13.40 13.61
CA THR A 528 25.95 -14.65 14.02
C THR A 528 24.98 -14.42 15.15
N LYS A 529 23.85 -15.11 15.13
CA LYS A 529 22.84 -15.12 16.19
C LYS A 529 22.43 -16.55 16.51
N ILE A 530 22.28 -16.84 17.80
CA ILE A 530 21.75 -18.10 18.29
C ILE A 530 20.44 -17.80 19.02
N LEU A 531 19.36 -18.54 18.64
CA LEU A 531 18.04 -18.39 19.24
C LEU A 531 17.90 -19.24 20.50
#